data_6d19ddbb949e11fe70524d9a3abfab1e
#
_entry.id   6d19ddbb949e11fe70524d9a3abfab1e
#
_cell.length_a   1.000
_cell.length_b   1.000
_cell.length_c   1.000
_cell.angle_alpha   90.00
_cell.angle_beta   90.00
_cell.angle_gamma   90.00
#
_symmetry.space_group_name_H-M   'P 1'
#
loop_
_entity.id
_entity.type
_entity.pdbx_description
1 polymer ?
#
loop_
_entity_poly.entity_id
_entity_poly.type
_entity_poly.pdbx_seq_one_letter_code
_entity_poly.pdbx_strand_id
1 'polypeptide(L)'
;MAKLEIGQIMPDFEFVTPFSQGHTLAEAAEKAPKTALVFLRYWGCPLCQYDIHLLAQAYDSITAGGGQLFVVLQSDPKGLAEQLGTADKLPFAIICDPEQKLYKDFCIAPAASMAKMADLKMVGKILKATKLGFKHGAYEGDEQQLPAAFVLDSGRKVLYAHYAKSVSDMPDAAELAKLLA
;
A
#
# COMPACT_ATOMS: atom_id res chain seq x y z
N MET A 1 -16.36 -9.52 -7.23
CA MET A 1 -15.30 -10.51 -7.47
C MET A 1 -15.00 -11.25 -6.18
N ALA A 2 -14.18 -12.29 -6.18
CA ALA A 2 -13.75 -12.99 -4.97
C ALA A 2 -12.41 -12.39 -4.48
N LYS A 3 -12.08 -12.61 -3.19
CA LYS A 3 -10.74 -12.30 -2.67
C LYS A 3 -9.68 -13.07 -3.44
N LEU A 4 -8.54 -12.44 -3.68
CA LEU A 4 -7.39 -13.10 -4.28
C LEU A 4 -6.77 -14.10 -3.30
N GLU A 5 -6.45 -15.28 -3.80
CA GLU A 5 -5.83 -16.35 -3.03
C GLU A 5 -4.44 -16.67 -3.59
N ILE A 6 -3.59 -17.26 -2.77
CA ILE A 6 -2.25 -17.71 -3.18
C ILE A 6 -2.38 -18.72 -4.33
N GLY A 7 -1.56 -18.54 -5.36
CA GLY A 7 -1.54 -19.35 -6.58
C GLY A 7 -2.38 -18.81 -7.73
N GLN A 8 -3.32 -17.88 -7.48
CA GLN A 8 -4.09 -17.22 -8.54
C GLN A 8 -3.22 -16.20 -9.28
N ILE A 9 -3.61 -15.87 -10.51
CA ILE A 9 -3.02 -14.75 -11.25
C ILE A 9 -3.81 -13.49 -10.92
N MET A 10 -3.14 -12.46 -10.41
CA MET A 10 -3.76 -11.15 -10.20
C MET A 10 -4.12 -10.55 -11.57
N PRO A 11 -5.38 -10.13 -11.78
CA PRO A 11 -5.78 -9.47 -13.02
C PRO A 11 -4.89 -8.28 -13.32
N ASP A 12 -4.59 -8.04 -14.60
CA ASP A 12 -3.91 -6.84 -15.01
C ASP A 12 -4.80 -5.61 -14.83
N PHE A 13 -4.17 -4.48 -14.54
CA PHE A 13 -4.85 -3.19 -14.44
C PHE A 13 -3.92 -2.05 -14.84
N GLU A 14 -4.50 -1.02 -15.41
CA GLU A 14 -3.81 0.25 -15.64
C GLU A 14 -3.78 1.07 -14.35
N PHE A 15 -2.68 1.78 -14.14
CA PHE A 15 -2.53 2.67 -12.99
C PHE A 15 -1.77 3.95 -13.32
N VAL A 16 -1.95 4.92 -12.46
CA VAL A 16 -1.24 6.20 -12.47
C VAL A 16 -0.49 6.37 -11.16
N THR A 17 0.62 7.10 -11.23
CA THR A 17 1.35 7.58 -10.05
C THR A 17 1.20 9.12 -9.97
N PRO A 18 1.63 9.76 -8.89
CA PRO A 18 1.63 11.23 -8.82
C PRO A 18 2.40 11.91 -9.97
N PHE A 19 3.41 11.24 -10.52
CA PHE A 19 4.34 11.85 -11.49
C PHE A 19 4.34 11.19 -12.87
N SER A 20 3.57 10.13 -13.07
CA SER A 20 3.53 9.41 -14.37
C SER A 20 2.22 8.66 -14.58
N GLN A 21 1.89 8.41 -15.84
CA GLN A 21 0.66 7.74 -16.28
C GLN A 21 0.97 6.62 -17.29
N GLY A 22 -0.04 5.81 -17.61
CA GLY A 22 0.05 4.81 -18.66
C GLY A 22 0.86 3.58 -18.27
N HIS A 23 0.84 3.19 -17.00
CA HIS A 23 1.47 1.96 -16.49
C HIS A 23 0.45 0.84 -16.40
N THR A 24 0.91 -0.39 -16.60
CA THR A 24 0.15 -1.60 -16.28
C THR A 24 0.85 -2.41 -15.19
N LEU A 25 0.08 -3.18 -14.43
CA LEU A 25 0.67 -4.09 -13.44
C LEU A 25 1.55 -5.14 -14.12
N ALA A 26 1.16 -5.63 -15.30
CA ALA A 26 1.94 -6.62 -16.06
C ALA A 26 3.34 -6.10 -16.36
N GLU A 27 3.45 -4.92 -16.99
CA GLU A 27 4.73 -4.28 -17.31
C GLU A 27 5.57 -3.96 -16.06
N ALA A 28 4.90 -3.59 -14.96
CA ALA A 28 5.58 -3.31 -13.71
C ALA A 28 6.12 -4.59 -13.05
N ALA A 29 5.33 -5.67 -13.02
CA ALA A 29 5.72 -6.93 -12.42
C ALA A 29 6.90 -7.60 -13.14
N GLU A 30 7.01 -7.45 -14.46
CA GLU A 30 8.14 -8.00 -15.25
C GLU A 30 9.50 -7.39 -14.89
N LYS A 31 9.52 -6.21 -14.24
CA LYS A 31 10.77 -5.49 -13.91
C LYS A 31 11.51 -6.08 -12.70
N ALA A 32 10.87 -6.96 -11.94
CA ALA A 32 11.47 -7.55 -10.74
C ALA A 32 10.99 -9.00 -10.55
N PRO A 33 11.79 -9.88 -9.92
CA PRO A 33 11.39 -11.26 -9.66
C PRO A 33 10.14 -11.35 -8.77
N LYS A 34 9.97 -10.38 -7.86
CA LYS A 34 8.78 -10.29 -6.99
C LYS A 34 8.35 -8.83 -6.82
N THR A 35 7.06 -8.62 -6.73
CA THR A 35 6.42 -7.30 -6.54
C THR A 35 5.51 -7.33 -5.34
N ALA A 36 5.75 -6.46 -4.36
CA ALA A 36 4.84 -6.21 -3.26
C ALA A 36 3.88 -5.05 -3.61
N LEU A 37 2.59 -5.26 -3.36
CA LEU A 37 1.55 -4.25 -3.42
C LEU A 37 0.98 -4.06 -2.01
N VAL A 38 1.18 -2.89 -1.42
CA VAL A 38 0.71 -2.54 -0.07
C VAL A 38 -0.41 -1.52 -0.19
N PHE A 39 -1.64 -1.96 0.05
CA PHE A 39 -2.84 -1.13 0.03
C PHE A 39 -3.02 -0.47 1.39
N LEU A 40 -3.00 0.85 1.42
CA LEU A 40 -3.31 1.66 2.60
C LEU A 40 -4.55 2.51 2.33
N ARG A 41 -4.88 3.47 3.16
CA ARG A 41 -6.04 4.34 2.95
C ARG A 41 -5.70 5.47 1.96
N TYR A 42 -5.26 6.60 2.44
CA TYR A 42 -4.92 7.79 1.66
C TYR A 42 -3.79 8.56 2.37
N TRP A 43 -3.19 9.50 1.65
CA TRP A 43 -2.01 10.23 2.14
C TRP A 43 -2.28 11.08 3.38
N GLY A 44 -3.44 11.74 3.47
CA GLY A 44 -3.82 12.56 4.64
C GLY A 44 -3.98 11.78 5.94
N CYS A 45 -3.98 10.45 5.92
CA CYS A 45 -4.09 9.60 7.11
C CYS A 45 -2.76 9.52 7.87
N PRO A 46 -2.67 9.94 9.16
CA PRO A 46 -1.40 9.91 9.90
C PRO A 46 -0.80 8.52 10.07
N LEU A 47 -1.65 7.49 10.20
CA LEU A 47 -1.20 6.11 10.33
C LEU A 47 -0.63 5.57 9.01
N CYS A 48 -1.21 5.98 7.88
CA CYS A 48 -0.70 5.64 6.56
C CYS A 48 0.63 6.35 6.27
N GLN A 49 0.76 7.63 6.63
CA GLN A 49 2.03 8.37 6.56
C GLN A 49 3.12 7.68 7.39
N TYR A 50 2.77 7.20 8.58
CA TYR A 50 3.69 6.47 9.43
C TYR A 50 4.13 5.14 8.80
N ASP A 51 3.22 4.38 8.21
CA ASP A 51 3.56 3.14 7.50
C ASP A 51 4.47 3.41 6.30
N ILE A 52 4.13 4.39 5.48
CA ILE A 52 4.93 4.82 4.33
C ILE A 52 6.34 5.25 4.77
N HIS A 53 6.44 5.98 5.88
CA HIS A 53 7.72 6.36 6.45
C HIS A 53 8.57 5.14 6.86
N LEU A 54 7.98 4.16 7.53
CA LEU A 54 8.69 2.93 7.91
C LEU A 54 9.12 2.11 6.70
N LEU A 55 8.25 1.99 5.69
CA LEU A 55 8.58 1.31 4.44
C LEU A 55 9.72 2.01 3.70
N ALA A 56 9.72 3.34 3.67
CA ALA A 56 10.77 4.13 3.03
C ALA A 56 12.12 3.98 3.76
N GLN A 57 12.11 3.99 5.09
CA GLN A 57 13.33 3.77 5.89
C GLN A 57 13.93 2.36 5.71
N ALA A 58 13.09 1.37 5.48
CA ALA A 58 13.51 -0.02 5.36
C ALA A 58 13.62 -0.48 3.89
N TYR A 59 13.44 0.40 2.91
CA TYR A 59 13.28 0.05 1.50
C TYR A 59 14.43 -0.82 0.97
N ASP A 60 15.68 -0.43 1.23
CA ASP A 60 16.85 -1.17 0.76
C ASP A 60 16.88 -2.61 1.31
N SER A 61 16.48 -2.78 2.57
CA SER A 61 16.40 -4.11 3.18
C SER A 61 15.22 -4.93 2.65
N ILE A 62 14.09 -4.26 2.37
CA ILE A 62 12.89 -4.90 1.78
C ILE A 62 13.18 -5.41 0.37
N THR A 63 13.94 -4.65 -0.41
CA THR A 63 14.24 -4.96 -1.83
C THR A 63 15.59 -5.61 -2.07
N ALA A 64 16.33 -5.97 -1.03
CA ALA A 64 17.66 -6.57 -1.12
C ALA A 64 17.72 -7.86 -1.97
N GLY A 65 16.61 -8.62 -2.06
CA GLY A 65 16.45 -9.78 -2.94
C GLY A 65 16.16 -9.45 -4.42
N GLY A 66 16.19 -8.18 -4.81
CA GLY A 66 15.86 -7.70 -6.15
C GLY A 66 14.36 -7.48 -6.39
N GLY A 67 13.53 -7.65 -5.37
CA GLY A 67 12.10 -7.34 -5.44
C GLY A 67 11.81 -5.84 -5.52
N GLN A 68 10.55 -5.48 -5.76
CA GLN A 68 10.07 -4.10 -5.78
C GLN A 68 8.82 -3.93 -4.93
N LEU A 69 8.54 -2.68 -4.54
CA LEU A 69 7.42 -2.30 -3.69
C LEU A 69 6.62 -1.17 -4.34
N PHE A 70 5.30 -1.32 -4.34
CA PHE A 70 4.35 -0.25 -4.61
C PHE A 70 3.40 -0.09 -3.42
N VAL A 71 3.07 1.16 -3.10
CA VAL A 71 2.00 1.48 -2.16
C VAL A 71 0.79 1.97 -2.95
N VAL A 72 -0.40 1.47 -2.64
CA VAL A 72 -1.65 1.87 -3.27
C VAL A 72 -2.42 2.76 -2.30
N LEU A 73 -2.81 3.95 -2.75
CA LEU A 73 -3.57 4.93 -1.96
C LEU A 73 -4.83 5.39 -2.70
N GLN A 74 -5.85 5.76 -1.93
CA GLN A 74 -7.08 6.40 -2.43
C GLN A 74 -6.89 7.89 -2.75
N SER A 75 -5.67 8.39 -2.76
CA SER A 75 -5.36 9.80 -3.01
C SER A 75 -5.40 10.15 -4.49
N ASP A 76 -5.83 11.38 -4.78
CA ASP A 76 -5.75 11.97 -6.10
C ASP A 76 -4.29 12.17 -6.53
N PRO A 77 -3.89 11.77 -7.76
CA PRO A 77 -2.51 11.86 -8.20
C PRO A 77 -1.96 13.28 -8.23
N LYS A 78 -2.78 14.27 -8.64
CA LYS A 78 -2.35 15.67 -8.72
C LYS A 78 -2.12 16.26 -7.33
N GLY A 79 -3.09 16.09 -6.43
CA GLY A 79 -2.96 16.56 -5.05
C GLY A 79 -1.79 15.90 -4.31
N LEU A 80 -1.55 14.61 -4.57
CA LEU A 80 -0.42 13.90 -3.99
C LEU A 80 0.92 14.36 -4.58
N ALA A 81 1.00 14.67 -5.87
CA ALA A 81 2.19 15.25 -6.49
C ALA A 81 2.57 16.60 -5.87
N GLU A 82 1.58 17.47 -5.60
CA GLU A 82 1.81 18.75 -4.92
C GLU A 82 2.36 18.57 -3.50
N GLN A 83 1.90 17.56 -2.76
CA GLN A 83 2.35 17.26 -1.40
C GLN A 83 3.74 16.61 -1.35
N LEU A 84 4.05 15.72 -2.28
CA LEU A 84 5.36 15.07 -2.40
C LEU A 84 6.42 16.01 -2.94
N GLY A 85 6.07 16.88 -3.88
CA GLY A 85 6.94 17.84 -4.57
C GLY A 85 7.76 17.22 -5.69
N THR A 86 8.41 16.08 -5.47
CA THR A 86 9.28 15.40 -6.46
C THR A 86 9.08 13.89 -6.46
N ALA A 87 9.42 13.24 -7.57
CA ALA A 87 9.26 11.81 -7.75
C ALA A 87 10.22 10.96 -6.88
N ASP A 88 11.34 11.52 -6.51
CA ASP A 88 12.38 10.89 -5.69
C ASP A 88 12.20 11.09 -4.17
N LYS A 89 11.08 11.71 -3.77
CA LYS A 89 10.74 11.90 -2.36
C LYS A 89 10.60 10.58 -1.60
N LEU A 90 10.12 9.55 -2.28
CA LEU A 90 10.00 8.19 -1.76
C LEU A 90 10.81 7.23 -2.65
N PRO A 91 11.41 6.17 -2.08
CA PRO A 91 12.19 5.20 -2.85
C PRO A 91 11.33 4.23 -3.66
N PHE A 92 10.01 4.29 -3.55
CA PHE A 92 9.02 3.49 -4.27
C PHE A 92 7.90 4.37 -4.84
N ALA A 93 7.23 3.86 -5.85
CA ALA A 93 6.09 4.56 -6.44
C ALA A 93 4.80 4.33 -5.63
N ILE A 94 3.94 5.36 -5.63
CA ILE A 94 2.58 5.27 -5.13
C ILE A 94 1.63 5.12 -6.31
N ILE A 95 0.80 4.09 -6.28
CA ILE A 95 -0.33 3.90 -7.19
C ILE A 95 -1.52 4.66 -6.63
N CYS A 96 -2.08 5.56 -7.42
CA CYS A 96 -3.24 6.38 -7.04
C CYS A 96 -4.54 5.74 -7.52
N ASP A 97 -5.46 5.47 -6.60
CA ASP A 97 -6.79 4.88 -6.89
C ASP A 97 -7.91 5.68 -6.18
N PRO A 98 -8.14 6.96 -6.57
CA PRO A 98 -9.13 7.81 -5.89
C PRO A 98 -10.56 7.29 -6.00
N GLU A 99 -10.87 6.52 -7.02
CA GLU A 99 -12.18 5.90 -7.22
C GLU A 99 -12.34 4.57 -6.45
N GLN A 100 -11.29 4.12 -5.77
CA GLN A 100 -11.25 2.85 -5.04
C GLN A 100 -11.59 1.63 -5.90
N LYS A 101 -11.25 1.71 -7.18
CA LYS A 101 -11.55 0.65 -8.14
C LYS A 101 -10.77 -0.63 -7.80
N LEU A 102 -9.47 -0.51 -7.53
CA LEU A 102 -8.62 -1.65 -7.17
C LEU A 102 -9.05 -2.28 -5.84
N TYR A 103 -9.44 -1.45 -4.84
CA TYR A 103 -9.96 -1.96 -3.57
C TYR A 103 -11.24 -2.79 -3.76
N LYS A 104 -12.14 -2.34 -4.62
CA LYS A 104 -13.39 -3.06 -4.95
C LYS A 104 -13.09 -4.33 -5.77
N ASP A 105 -12.23 -4.22 -6.78
CA ASP A 105 -11.87 -5.32 -7.68
C ASP A 105 -11.21 -6.47 -6.92
N PHE A 106 -10.37 -6.17 -5.93
CA PHE A 106 -9.68 -7.18 -5.12
C PHE A 106 -10.37 -7.48 -3.78
N CYS A 107 -11.60 -7.01 -3.60
CA CYS A 107 -12.41 -7.27 -2.39
C CYS A 107 -11.71 -6.85 -1.08
N ILE A 108 -10.97 -5.74 -1.11
CA ILE A 108 -10.36 -5.13 0.08
C ILE A 108 -11.43 -4.27 0.74
N ALA A 109 -12.21 -4.89 1.62
CA ALA A 109 -13.37 -4.26 2.22
C ALA A 109 -13.00 -3.28 3.34
N PRO A 110 -13.80 -2.21 3.55
CA PRO A 110 -13.70 -1.40 4.75
C PRO A 110 -14.17 -2.18 5.99
N ALA A 111 -13.78 -1.71 7.16
CA ALA A 111 -14.29 -2.23 8.42
C ALA A 111 -15.77 -1.86 8.59
N ALA A 112 -16.53 -2.69 9.29
CA ALA A 112 -17.95 -2.44 9.55
C ALA A 112 -18.18 -1.24 10.50
N SER A 113 -17.15 -0.76 11.18
CA SER A 113 -17.18 0.44 12.03
C SER A 113 -15.76 0.86 12.41
N MET A 114 -15.59 2.13 12.84
CA MET A 114 -14.32 2.64 13.37
C MET A 114 -13.81 1.81 14.57
N ALA A 115 -14.70 1.32 15.42
CA ALA A 115 -14.34 0.48 16.55
C ALA A 115 -13.75 -0.87 16.13
N LYS A 116 -14.21 -1.44 15.00
CA LYS A 116 -13.70 -2.71 14.46
C LYS A 116 -12.37 -2.56 13.69
N MET A 117 -12.05 -1.33 13.30
CA MET A 117 -10.74 -1.01 12.71
C MET A 117 -9.62 -0.98 13.73
N ALA A 118 -9.94 -0.65 14.99
CA ALA A 118 -8.98 -0.42 16.05
C ALA A 118 -8.51 -1.72 16.69
N ASP A 119 -7.24 -1.76 17.05
CA ASP A 119 -6.65 -2.78 17.91
C ASP A 119 -5.70 -2.13 18.94
N LEU A 120 -5.18 -2.93 19.86
CA LEU A 120 -4.27 -2.44 20.89
C LEU A 120 -2.95 -1.88 20.32
N LYS A 121 -2.50 -2.40 19.17
CA LYS A 121 -1.28 -1.91 18.48
C LYS A 121 -1.49 -0.53 17.88
N MET A 122 -2.73 -0.19 17.51
CA MET A 122 -3.09 1.11 16.92
C MET A 122 -2.76 2.28 17.87
N VAL A 123 -2.96 2.12 19.17
CA VAL A 123 -2.64 3.16 20.17
C VAL A 123 -1.14 3.49 20.14
N GLY A 124 -0.30 2.46 20.16
CA GLY A 124 1.14 2.63 20.05
C GLY A 124 1.57 3.26 18.72
N LYS A 125 0.90 2.90 17.64
CA LYS A 125 1.14 3.44 16.30
C LYS A 125 0.77 4.93 16.23
N ILE A 126 -0.38 5.32 16.79
CA ILE A 126 -0.80 6.72 16.89
C ILE A 126 0.23 7.55 17.67
N LEU A 127 0.70 7.08 18.82
CA LEU A 127 1.71 7.78 19.61
C LEU A 127 3.01 7.99 18.83
N LYS A 128 3.47 6.97 18.10
CA LYS A 128 4.67 7.06 17.27
C LYS A 128 4.49 8.03 16.10
N ALA A 129 3.36 7.95 15.40
CA ALA A 129 3.02 8.87 14.32
C ALA A 129 2.98 10.32 14.80
N THR A 130 2.35 10.58 15.95
CA THR A 130 2.28 11.91 16.57
C THR A 130 3.67 12.44 16.96
N LYS A 131 4.55 11.59 17.52
CA LYS A 131 5.92 11.97 17.85
C LYS A 131 6.75 12.38 16.63
N LEU A 132 6.49 11.75 15.48
CA LEU A 132 7.12 12.10 14.21
C LEU A 132 6.48 13.32 13.53
N GLY A 133 5.45 13.91 14.13
CA GLY A 133 4.78 15.10 13.63
C GLY A 133 3.76 14.83 12.53
N PHE A 134 3.40 13.56 12.26
CA PHE A 134 2.33 13.24 11.31
C PHE A 134 0.99 13.70 11.86
N LYS A 135 0.31 14.54 11.07
CA LYS A 135 -0.99 15.10 11.38
C LYS A 135 -2.01 14.68 10.34
N HIS A 136 -3.27 14.68 10.72
CA HIS A 136 -4.34 14.42 9.78
C HIS A 136 -4.40 15.55 8.72
N GLY A 137 -4.31 15.15 7.46
CA GLY A 137 -4.46 16.03 6.31
C GLY A 137 -5.89 16.01 5.76
N ALA A 138 -6.02 16.20 4.45
CA ALA A 138 -7.31 16.11 3.77
C ALA A 138 -7.91 14.70 3.87
N TYR A 139 -9.23 14.64 3.93
CA TYR A 139 -9.97 13.38 3.80
C TYR A 139 -10.16 13.08 2.31
N GLU A 140 -9.50 12.03 1.81
CA GLU A 140 -9.43 11.75 0.37
C GLU A 140 -10.14 10.44 -0.01
N GLY A 141 -10.64 9.69 0.97
CA GLY A 141 -11.23 8.38 0.70
C GLY A 141 -12.04 7.83 1.87
N ASP A 142 -12.23 6.52 1.91
CA ASP A 142 -12.96 5.84 2.96
C ASP A 142 -12.12 5.75 4.25
N GLU A 143 -12.58 6.42 5.31
CA GLU A 143 -11.95 6.41 6.64
C GLU A 143 -11.91 5.03 7.28
N GLN A 144 -12.82 4.14 6.90
CA GLN A 144 -12.92 2.79 7.45
C GLN A 144 -12.18 1.76 6.60
N GLN A 145 -11.54 2.16 5.51
CA GLN A 145 -10.81 1.24 4.65
C GLN A 145 -9.74 0.48 5.42
N LEU A 146 -9.82 -0.85 5.37
CA LEU A 146 -8.79 -1.74 5.89
C LEU A 146 -7.67 -1.90 4.88
N PRO A 147 -6.42 -2.05 5.34
CA PRO A 147 -5.29 -2.31 4.45
C PRO A 147 -5.26 -3.75 3.93
N ALA A 148 -4.42 -3.98 2.92
CA ALA A 148 -4.09 -5.31 2.44
C ALA A 148 -2.66 -5.34 1.89
N ALA A 149 -2.05 -6.53 1.80
CA ALA A 149 -0.75 -6.72 1.17
C ALA A 149 -0.76 -7.96 0.28
N PHE A 150 -0.16 -7.82 -0.89
CA PHE A 150 0.04 -8.92 -1.83
C PHE A 150 1.49 -8.95 -2.25
N VAL A 151 2.04 -10.15 -2.46
CA VAL A 151 3.32 -10.35 -3.16
C VAL A 151 3.06 -11.22 -4.37
N LEU A 152 3.58 -10.78 -5.52
CA LEU A 152 3.41 -11.41 -6.82
C LEU A 152 4.77 -11.81 -7.37
N ASP A 153 4.81 -12.86 -8.20
CA ASP A 153 5.94 -13.09 -9.09
C ASP A 153 5.86 -12.19 -10.35
N SER A 154 6.86 -12.28 -11.22
CA SER A 154 6.91 -11.54 -12.48
C SER A 154 5.74 -11.85 -13.44
N GLY A 155 5.10 -13.00 -13.32
CA GLY A 155 3.89 -13.39 -14.06
C GLY A 155 2.59 -12.99 -13.35
N ARG A 156 2.65 -12.20 -12.29
CA ARG A 156 1.52 -11.77 -11.47
C ARG A 156 0.84 -12.88 -10.67
N LYS A 157 1.49 -14.04 -10.51
CA LYS A 157 0.99 -15.08 -9.63
C LYS A 157 1.10 -14.63 -8.18
N VAL A 158 0.04 -14.74 -7.44
CA VAL A 158 -0.03 -14.37 -6.02
C VAL A 158 0.78 -15.39 -5.20
N LEU A 159 1.87 -14.93 -4.60
CA LEU A 159 2.72 -15.70 -3.69
C LEU A 159 2.33 -15.48 -2.23
N TYR A 160 1.76 -14.32 -1.92
CA TYR A 160 1.27 -13.95 -0.60
C TYR A 160 0.04 -13.05 -0.75
N ALA A 161 -0.96 -13.26 0.10
CA ALA A 161 -2.17 -12.45 0.17
C ALA A 161 -2.59 -12.27 1.62
N HIS A 162 -2.64 -11.01 2.08
CA HIS A 162 -3.07 -10.64 3.41
C HIS A 162 -4.15 -9.57 3.34
N TYR A 163 -5.31 -9.87 3.89
CA TYR A 163 -6.43 -8.95 4.07
C TYR A 163 -6.51 -8.60 5.55
N ALA A 164 -6.15 -7.40 5.90
CA ALA A 164 -6.06 -6.96 7.29
C ALA A 164 -7.43 -6.99 8.00
N LYS A 165 -7.40 -7.30 9.30
CA LYS A 165 -8.57 -7.27 10.20
C LYS A 165 -8.65 -5.97 11.00
N SER A 166 -7.56 -5.21 11.03
CA SER A 166 -7.44 -3.92 11.69
C SER A 166 -6.44 -3.03 10.94
N VAL A 167 -6.35 -1.76 11.27
CA VAL A 167 -5.38 -0.83 10.64
C VAL A 167 -3.91 -1.13 10.98
N SER A 168 -3.66 -1.95 11.99
CA SER A 168 -2.30 -2.34 12.42
C SER A 168 -1.95 -3.77 12.04
N ASP A 169 -2.88 -4.49 11.39
CA ASP A 169 -2.71 -5.88 10.98
C ASP A 169 -2.08 -5.95 9.57
N MET A 170 -0.80 -5.57 9.49
CA MET A 170 -0.04 -5.58 8.24
C MET A 170 1.33 -6.21 8.45
N PRO A 171 1.90 -6.87 7.42
CA PRO A 171 3.28 -7.33 7.48
C PRO A 171 4.22 -6.15 7.72
N ASP A 172 5.15 -6.33 8.64
CA ASP A 172 6.19 -5.33 8.88
C ASP A 172 7.30 -5.39 7.81
N ALA A 173 8.26 -4.46 7.88
CA ALA A 173 9.35 -4.38 6.93
C ALA A 173 10.21 -5.66 6.88
N ALA A 174 10.42 -6.32 8.03
CA ALA A 174 11.21 -7.55 8.09
C ALA A 174 10.47 -8.74 7.45
N GLU A 175 9.14 -8.78 7.60
CA GLU A 175 8.29 -9.77 6.94
C GLU A 175 8.25 -9.52 5.42
N LEU A 176 8.06 -8.28 4.99
CA LEU A 176 8.11 -7.93 3.56
C LEU A 176 9.47 -8.27 2.93
N ALA A 177 10.59 -8.02 3.62
CA ALA A 177 11.91 -8.40 3.17
C ALA A 177 12.04 -9.92 2.93
N LYS A 178 11.51 -10.74 3.84
CA LYS A 178 11.49 -12.21 3.66
C LYS A 178 10.60 -12.66 2.51
N LEU A 179 9.47 -11.99 2.31
CA LEU A 179 8.54 -12.31 1.22
C LEU A 179 9.11 -11.95 -0.15
N LEU A 180 9.92 -10.88 -0.24
CA LEU A 180 10.55 -10.42 -1.47
C LEU A 180 11.93 -11.05 -1.75
N ALA A 181 12.52 -11.73 -0.79
CA ALA A 181 13.79 -12.45 -0.94
C ALA A 181 13.69 -13.70 -1.89
#